data_c86426d7635a80d6d1e9411456ede6af
#
_entry.id   c86426d7635a80d6d1e9411456ede6af
#
_cell.length_a   1.000
_cell.length_b   1.000
_cell.length_c   1.000
_cell.angle_alpha   90.00
_cell.angle_beta   90.00
_cell.angle_gamma   90.00
#
_symmetry.space_group_name_H-M   'P 1'
#
loop_
_entity.id
_entity.type
_entity.pdbx_description
1 polymer ?
#
loop_
_entity_poly.entity_id
_entity_poly.type
_entity_poly.pdbx_seq_one_letter_code
_entity_poly.pdbx_strand_id
1 'polypeptide(L)'
;GPLANGTIINFTKEKTRRIEWTLLVDQAADIRHIQEIIAAAMLTDKRILTKPEPIVGVQQLTEVGLELKVRCWVKTSDYGSVFHQGQQAIIEALRTAQIAFAKS
;
A
#
# COMPACT_ATOMS: atom_id res chain seq x y z
N GLY A 1 1.57 22.33 30.95
CA GLY A 1 1.72 22.17 30.44
C GLY A 1 1.78 21.72 30.28
N PRO A 2 1.88 21.76 30.77
CA PRO A 2 2.17 21.39 30.29
C PRO A 2 1.97 21.19 29.59
N LEU A 3 1.91 21.66 29.63
CA LEU A 3 1.92 21.50 28.81
C LEU A 3 2.17 21.41 27.97
N ALA A 4 2.02 21.90 28.24
CA ALA A 4 2.29 21.81 27.06
C ALA A 4 3.03 20.84 26.56
N ASN A 5 3.30 20.61 26.91
CA ASN A 5 4.04 19.72 26.51
C ASN A 5 3.57 18.58 25.98
N GLY A 6 2.78 18.25 26.16
CA GLY A 6 2.25 17.01 25.77
C GLY A 6 2.00 16.90 24.31
N THR A 7 1.61 17.95 23.70
CA THR A 7 1.32 17.97 22.28
C THR A 7 2.50 17.53 21.43
N ILE A 8 3.65 18.02 21.78
CA ILE A 8 4.86 17.70 21.05
C ILE A 8 5.15 16.22 21.16
N ILE A 9 4.91 15.69 22.31
CA ILE A 9 5.21 14.29 22.57
C ILE A 9 4.26 13.38 21.83
N ASN A 10 3.03 13.81 21.63
CA ASN A 10 2.02 12.96 21.07
C ASN A 10 2.34 12.42 19.68
N PHE A 11 2.83 13.26 18.79
CA PHE A 11 3.09 12.76 17.46
C PHE A 11 4.27 11.80 17.44
N THR A 12 5.19 11.94 18.39
CA THR A 12 6.30 11.00 18.44
C THR A 12 5.86 9.65 18.94
N LYS A 13 4.67 9.60 19.50
CA LYS A 13 4.13 8.35 20.01
C LYS A 13 3.17 7.68 19.07
N GLU A 14 3.06 8.19 17.88
CA GLU A 14 2.30 7.51 16.87
C GLU A 14 2.86 6.13 16.68
N LYS A 15 2.06 5.14 16.95
CA LYS A 15 2.53 3.76 16.90
C LYS A 15 2.40 3.17 15.52
N THR A 16 1.52 3.72 14.72
CA THR A 16 1.29 3.19 13.39
C THR A 16 1.30 4.31 12.37
N ARG A 17 1.63 3.94 11.15
CA ARG A 17 1.62 4.87 10.03
C ARG A 17 1.01 4.18 8.82
N ARG A 18 0.38 4.99 7.97
CA ARG A 18 -0.19 4.50 6.73
C ARG A 18 0.85 4.57 5.63
N ILE A 19 0.98 3.47 4.89
CA ILE A 19 1.79 3.43 3.67
C ILE A 19 0.85 3.46 2.50
N GLU A 20 1.22 4.21 1.47
CA GLU A 20 0.42 4.28 0.26
C GLU A 20 1.32 4.10 -0.94
N TRP A 21 0.92 3.21 -1.85
CA TRP A 21 1.61 3.03 -3.12
C TRP A 21 0.63 3.33 -4.24
N THR A 22 1.16 3.85 -5.34
CA THR A 22 0.37 4.12 -6.52
C THR A 22 0.87 3.22 -7.64
N LEU A 23 -0.05 2.55 -8.30
CA LEU A 23 0.25 1.66 -9.42
C LEU A 23 -0.54 2.12 -10.63
N LEU A 24 0.06 1.93 -11.80
CA LEU A 24 -0.62 2.25 -13.04
C LEU A 24 -0.64 0.98 -13.88
N VAL A 25 -1.83 0.42 -14.08
CA VAL A 25 -1.99 -0.83 -14.82
C VAL A 25 -2.78 -0.59 -16.09
N ASP A 26 -2.69 -1.56 -17.01
CA ASP A 26 -3.43 -1.48 -18.27
C ASP A 26 -4.93 -1.35 -17.96
N GLN A 27 -5.60 -0.52 -18.76
CA GLN A 27 -7.03 -0.27 -18.53
C GLN A 27 -7.87 -1.54 -18.72
N ALA A 28 -7.35 -2.54 -19.42
CA ALA A 28 -8.06 -3.80 -19.61
C ALA A 28 -7.81 -4.79 -18.46
N ALA A 29 -7.01 -4.41 -17.47
CA ALA A 29 -6.68 -5.32 -16.37
C ALA A 29 -7.89 -5.61 -15.51
N ASP A 30 -7.94 -6.84 -14.99
CA ASP A 30 -9.02 -7.28 -14.11
C ASP A 30 -8.75 -6.78 -12.69
N ILE A 31 -9.48 -5.75 -12.30
CA ILE A 31 -9.26 -5.09 -11.01
C ILE A 31 -9.46 -6.04 -9.84
N ARG A 32 -10.51 -6.86 -9.89
CA ARG A 32 -10.78 -7.79 -8.80
C ARG A 32 -9.64 -8.78 -8.62
N HIS A 33 -9.11 -9.27 -9.73
CA HIS A 33 -7.99 -10.18 -9.69
C HIS A 33 -6.76 -9.52 -9.08
N ILE A 34 -6.49 -8.27 -9.48
CA ILE A 34 -5.37 -7.51 -8.94
C ILE A 34 -5.55 -7.31 -7.43
N GLN A 35 -6.75 -6.99 -6.99
CA GLN A 35 -7.02 -6.79 -5.57
C GLN A 35 -6.71 -8.06 -4.79
N GLU A 36 -7.08 -9.21 -5.33
CA GLU A 36 -6.82 -10.48 -4.66
C GLU A 36 -5.34 -10.78 -4.59
N ILE A 37 -4.63 -10.53 -5.68
CA ILE A 37 -3.20 -10.79 -5.75
C ILE A 37 -2.44 -9.92 -4.74
N ILE A 38 -2.76 -8.65 -4.71
CA ILE A 38 -2.07 -7.72 -3.81
C ILE A 38 -2.42 -8.03 -2.36
N ALA A 39 -3.68 -8.32 -2.08
CA ALA A 39 -4.08 -8.67 -0.72
C ALA A 39 -3.34 -9.90 -0.23
N ALA A 40 -3.21 -10.92 -1.09
CA ALA A 40 -2.48 -12.12 -0.73
C ALA A 40 -1.01 -11.82 -0.45
N ALA A 41 -0.40 -10.98 -1.28
CA ALA A 41 1.00 -10.60 -1.09
C ALA A 41 1.19 -9.89 0.24
N MET A 42 0.25 -9.03 0.61
CA MET A 42 0.35 -8.30 1.86
C MET A 42 0.20 -9.18 3.08
N LEU A 43 -0.62 -10.23 2.96
CA LEU A 43 -0.79 -11.15 4.08
C LEU A 43 0.47 -11.94 4.41
N THR A 44 1.42 -12.01 3.48
CA THR A 44 2.67 -12.72 3.75
C THR A 44 3.61 -11.92 4.63
N ASP A 45 3.39 -10.61 4.79
CA ASP A 45 4.25 -9.77 5.60
C ASP A 45 3.55 -9.48 6.92
N LYS A 46 4.06 -10.08 7.97
CA LYS A 46 3.45 -9.97 9.29
C LYS A 46 3.55 -8.58 9.89
N ARG A 47 4.40 -7.73 9.33
CA ARG A 47 4.53 -6.35 9.81
C ARG A 47 3.35 -5.50 9.35
N ILE A 48 2.65 -5.92 8.31
CA ILE A 48 1.45 -5.21 7.86
C ILE A 48 0.30 -5.60 8.77
N LEU A 49 -0.33 -4.59 9.35
CA LEU A 49 -1.39 -4.80 10.32
C LEU A 49 -2.65 -5.31 9.63
N THR A 50 -3.41 -6.12 10.36
CA THR A 50 -4.69 -6.61 9.84
C THR A 50 -5.81 -5.61 10.12
N LYS A 51 -5.59 -4.71 11.05
CA LYS A 51 -6.55 -3.66 11.36
C LYS A 51 -5.82 -2.34 11.58
N PRO A 52 -6.17 -1.29 10.83
CA PRO A 52 -7.15 -1.30 9.74
C PRO A 52 -6.68 -2.20 8.60
N GLU A 53 -7.64 -2.78 7.88
CA GLU A 53 -7.31 -3.68 6.80
C GLU A 53 -6.61 -2.96 5.65
N PRO A 54 -5.69 -3.63 4.96
CA PRO A 54 -5.14 -3.05 3.73
C PRO A 54 -6.24 -2.80 2.71
N ILE A 55 -6.05 -1.76 1.92
CA ILE A 55 -7.04 -1.34 0.93
C ILE A 55 -6.36 -1.29 -0.43
N VAL A 56 -7.02 -1.86 -1.43
CA VAL A 56 -6.59 -1.77 -2.82
C VAL A 56 -7.79 -1.28 -3.62
N GLY A 57 -7.65 -0.13 -4.24
CA GLY A 57 -8.77 0.43 -5.00
C GLY A 57 -8.33 1.24 -6.19
N VAL A 58 -9.27 1.47 -7.10
CA VAL A 58 -9.03 2.31 -8.25
C VAL A 58 -9.16 3.76 -7.83
N GLN A 59 -8.11 4.54 -8.05
CA GLN A 59 -8.14 5.95 -7.76
C GLN A 59 -8.80 6.71 -8.91
N GLN A 60 -8.38 6.40 -10.13
CA GLN A 60 -8.98 7.04 -11.29
C GLN A 60 -8.55 6.33 -12.58
N LEU A 61 -9.33 6.58 -13.62
CA LEU A 61 -9.00 6.16 -14.97
C LEU A 61 -8.21 7.27 -15.63
N THR A 62 -7.07 6.94 -16.20
CA THR A 62 -6.24 7.92 -16.89
C THR A 62 -6.16 7.53 -18.37
N GLU A 63 -5.52 8.40 -19.16
CA GLU A 63 -5.37 8.14 -20.59
C GLU A 63 -4.50 6.92 -20.86
N VAL A 64 -3.60 6.60 -19.95
CA VAL A 64 -2.66 5.49 -20.15
C VAL A 64 -3.09 4.22 -19.44
N GLY A 65 -4.04 4.29 -18.52
CA GLY A 65 -4.46 3.11 -17.80
C GLY A 65 -5.21 3.44 -16.53
N LEU A 66 -5.29 2.46 -15.65
CA LEU A 66 -5.99 2.63 -14.38
C LEU A 66 -4.97 2.92 -13.27
N GLU A 67 -5.23 3.98 -12.55
CA GLU A 67 -4.40 4.31 -11.39
C GLU A 67 -4.98 3.66 -10.16
N LEU A 68 -4.20 2.81 -9.52
CA LEU A 68 -4.63 2.10 -8.33
C LEU A 68 -3.89 2.63 -7.11
N LYS A 69 -4.58 2.69 -5.99
CA LYS A 69 -3.97 3.02 -4.72
C LYS A 69 -3.99 1.81 -3.82
N VAL A 70 -2.84 1.54 -3.22
CA VAL A 70 -2.70 0.45 -2.26
C VAL A 70 -2.30 1.07 -0.94
N ARG A 71 -3.08 0.83 0.10
CA ARG A 71 -2.82 1.40 1.42
C ARG A 71 -2.76 0.30 2.45
N CYS A 72 -1.83 0.45 3.38
CA CYS A 72 -1.76 -0.45 4.51
C CYS A 72 -1.21 0.31 5.70
N TRP A 73 -1.32 -0.30 6.86
CA TRP A 73 -0.84 0.31 8.09
C TRP A 73 0.20 -0.59 8.72
N VAL A 74 1.25 0.02 9.23
CA VAL A 74 2.36 -0.68 9.87
C VAL A 74 2.77 0.08 11.11
N LYS A 75 3.57 -0.56 11.95
CA LYS A 75 4.20 0.16 13.05
C LYS A 75 5.15 1.20 12.48
N THR A 76 5.23 2.33 13.15
CA THR A 76 6.09 3.42 12.69
C THR A 76 7.53 2.94 12.47
N SER A 77 8.03 2.08 13.33
CA SER A 77 9.39 1.57 13.22
C SER A 77 9.61 0.70 11.99
N ASP A 78 8.53 0.16 11.41
CA ASP A 78 8.63 -0.71 10.24
C ASP A 78 8.36 0.03 8.93
N TYR A 79 8.03 1.31 9.01
CA TYR A 79 7.56 2.06 7.85
C TYR A 79 8.53 1.98 6.66
N GLY A 80 9.80 2.32 6.89
CA GLY A 80 10.76 2.35 5.79
C GLY A 80 10.98 0.99 5.17
N SER A 81 11.16 -0.04 6.00
CA SER A 81 11.39 -1.38 5.49
C SER A 81 10.21 -1.91 4.71
N VAL A 82 9.00 -1.75 5.26
CA VAL A 82 7.81 -2.25 4.59
C VAL A 82 7.52 -1.45 3.34
N PHE A 83 7.79 -0.13 3.37
CA PHE A 83 7.55 0.68 2.19
C PHE A 83 8.32 0.13 0.98
N HIS A 84 9.60 -0.16 1.15
CA HIS A 84 10.42 -0.63 0.04
C HIS A 84 10.14 -2.09 -0.29
N GLN A 85 10.10 -2.96 0.72
CA GLN A 85 9.90 -4.38 0.48
C GLN A 85 8.49 -4.69 0.00
N GLY A 86 7.51 -3.97 0.51
CA GLY A 86 6.13 -4.14 0.08
C GLY A 86 5.93 -3.73 -1.36
N GLN A 87 6.55 -2.63 -1.77
CA GLN A 87 6.48 -2.19 -3.15
C GLN A 87 7.04 -3.26 -4.09
N GLN A 88 8.18 -3.83 -3.72
CA GLN A 88 8.79 -4.88 -4.51
C GLN A 88 7.92 -6.12 -4.55
N ALA A 89 7.32 -6.49 -3.42
CA ALA A 89 6.45 -7.66 -3.36
C ALA A 89 5.22 -7.49 -4.26
N ILE A 90 4.66 -6.29 -4.28
CA ILE A 90 3.52 -6.01 -5.14
C ILE A 90 3.91 -6.14 -6.60
N ILE A 91 5.04 -5.56 -6.98
CA ILE A 91 5.51 -5.64 -8.36
C ILE A 91 5.73 -7.09 -8.79
N GLU A 92 6.38 -7.86 -7.93
CA GLU A 92 6.66 -9.26 -8.25
C GLU A 92 5.37 -10.09 -8.33
N ALA A 93 4.44 -9.81 -7.45
CA ALA A 93 3.17 -10.53 -7.46
C ALA A 93 2.41 -10.27 -8.77
N LEU A 94 2.40 -9.03 -9.21
CA LEU A 94 1.72 -8.68 -10.46
C LEU A 94 2.42 -9.28 -11.66
N ARG A 95 3.74 -9.29 -11.66
CA ARG A 95 4.50 -9.91 -12.75
C ARG A 95 4.25 -11.40 -12.81
N THR A 96 4.23 -12.07 -11.66
CA THR A 96 3.97 -13.51 -11.63
C THR A 96 2.59 -13.82 -12.16
N ALA A 97 1.62 -12.96 -11.90
CA ALA A 97 0.26 -13.13 -12.39
C ALA A 97 0.09 -12.64 -13.83
N GLN A 98 1.17 -12.13 -14.43
CA GLN A 98 1.17 -11.63 -15.80
C GLN A 98 0.21 -10.45 -16.01
N ILE A 99 0.10 -9.61 -14.99
CA ILE A 99 -0.69 -8.41 -15.08
C ILE A 99 0.12 -7.36 -15.84
N ALA A 100 -0.48 -6.76 -16.84
CA ALA A 100 0.19 -5.75 -17.64
C ALA A 100 0.15 -4.40 -16.95
N PHE A 101 1.30 -3.73 -16.88
CA PHE A 101 1.35 -2.35 -16.42
C PHE A 101 1.01 -1.43 -17.60
N ALA A 102 0.53 -0.24 -17.28
CA ALA A 102 0.23 0.74 -18.31
C ALA A 102 1.52 1.17 -19.01
N LYS A 103 1.41 1.44 -20.29
CA LYS A 103 2.51 1.95 -21.07
C LYS A 103 2.32 3.44 -21.26
N SER A 104 3.37 4.17 -21.01
CA SER A 104 3.33 5.63 -21.18
C SER A 104 3.64 6.03 -22.63
#